data_caf13965c4633a80bdca1cfcd82dc03d
#
_entry.id   caf13965c4633a80bdca1cfcd82dc03d
#
_cell.length_a   1.000
_cell.length_b   1.000
_cell.length_c   1.000
_cell.angle_alpha   90.00
_cell.angle_beta   90.00
_cell.angle_gamma   90.00
#
_symmetry.space_group_name_H-M   'P 1'
#
loop_
_entity.id
_entity.type
_entity.pdbx_description
1 polymer ?
#
loop_
_entity_poly.entity_id
_entity_poly.type
_entity_poly.pdbx_seq_one_letter_code
_entity_poly.pdbx_strand_id
1 'polypeptide(L)'
;MKSRKKPSVEPSGRGALLRTLPNWDDVRFFLAIQRAGSLSAAAGPLAVTQPTCGRRLAALEASLSLRLFDRTPEGLRLTSGGATLLAAATTMEESANALALRATVKDGDLEGVVRIGTSEFFACSFLVSALPEVREKYPGIRVELVLANTEADLLRREADIAIRFRPEGYRPTPEVLVAQKLGDEPFLLYGTDAYLRRRAAPSDPAVLADHEVVVFSGRHPASEWCARAFRGATVVLSAPSMQVAGAAIATGLGLGVIPSRAARLMPHLRPLSPVVARGTGWMVVHPDLQQVPRIRVVIDTLAARFRAEGK
;
A
#
# COMPACT_ATOMS: atom_id res chain seq x y z
N MET A 1 -17.88 69.46 27.77
CA MET A 1 -18.29 68.31 26.95
C MET A 1 -17.05 67.52 26.54
N LYS A 2 -16.75 66.39 27.22
CA LYS A 2 -15.56 65.55 26.95
C LYS A 2 -16.01 64.38 26.04
N SER A 3 -15.53 64.40 24.81
CA SER A 3 -15.76 63.33 23.83
C SER A 3 -15.02 62.04 24.27
N ARG A 4 -15.76 60.96 24.54
CA ARG A 4 -15.20 59.61 24.80
C ARG A 4 -14.85 58.98 23.46
N LYS A 5 -13.50 58.79 23.25
CA LYS A 5 -12.98 57.91 22.20
C LYS A 5 -13.39 56.46 22.53
N LYS A 6 -14.08 55.76 21.58
CA LYS A 6 -14.31 54.32 21.65
C LYS A 6 -13.00 53.59 21.43
N PRO A 7 -12.71 52.52 22.19
CA PRO A 7 -11.53 51.68 21.93
C PRO A 7 -11.73 50.92 20.61
N SER A 8 -10.72 50.96 19.74
CA SER A 8 -10.60 50.15 18.54
C SER A 8 -10.41 48.68 18.95
N VAL A 9 -11.33 47.82 18.61
CA VAL A 9 -11.21 46.38 18.76
C VAL A 9 -10.18 45.89 17.74
N GLU A 10 -9.03 45.46 18.20
CA GLU A 10 -8.06 44.71 17.38
C GLU A 10 -8.71 43.41 16.90
N PRO A 11 -8.53 42.98 15.62
CA PRO A 11 -9.07 41.74 15.16
C PRO A 11 -8.42 40.57 15.88
N SER A 12 -9.25 39.73 16.51
CA SER A 12 -8.84 38.54 17.24
C SER A 12 -7.88 37.68 16.38
N GLY A 13 -6.84 37.08 16.99
CA GLY A 13 -5.74 36.37 16.35
C GLY A 13 -6.14 35.23 15.38
N ARG A 14 -7.40 34.78 15.38
CA ARG A 14 -7.96 33.87 14.37
C ARG A 14 -8.05 34.46 12.96
N GLY A 15 -8.31 35.77 12.83
CA GLY A 15 -8.37 36.44 11.53
C GLY A 15 -7.00 36.64 10.87
N ALA A 16 -5.93 36.73 11.66
CA ALA A 16 -4.57 36.84 11.16
C ALA A 16 -4.04 35.49 10.60
N LEU A 17 -4.36 34.38 11.26
CA LEU A 17 -4.00 33.02 10.81
C LEU A 17 -4.62 32.68 9.45
N LEU A 18 -5.85 33.06 9.18
CA LEU A 18 -6.53 32.79 7.91
C LEU A 18 -5.92 33.55 6.72
N ARG A 19 -5.22 34.67 6.96
CA ARG A 19 -4.53 35.44 5.92
C ARG A 19 -3.17 34.90 5.53
N THR A 20 -2.61 33.98 6.33
CA THR A 20 -1.29 33.37 6.11
C THR A 20 -1.35 31.92 5.65
N LEU A 21 -2.56 31.36 5.41
CA LEU A 21 -2.67 30.02 4.91
C LEU A 21 -2.13 29.95 3.47
N PRO A 22 -1.26 28.97 3.18
CA PRO A 22 -0.75 28.78 1.83
C PRO A 22 -1.89 28.43 0.86
N ASN A 23 -1.75 28.85 -0.39
CA ASN A 23 -2.67 28.45 -1.44
C ASN A 23 -2.56 26.95 -1.67
N TRP A 24 -3.67 26.24 -1.60
CA TRP A 24 -3.72 24.79 -1.85
C TRP A 24 -3.08 24.39 -3.18
N ASP A 25 -3.30 25.18 -4.22
CA ASP A 25 -2.73 24.86 -5.53
C ASP A 25 -1.20 24.91 -5.49
N ASP A 26 -0.58 25.84 -4.75
CA ASP A 26 0.87 25.89 -4.58
C ASP A 26 1.41 24.69 -3.78
N VAL A 27 0.65 24.18 -2.82
CA VAL A 27 0.98 22.95 -2.08
C VAL A 27 0.96 21.71 -2.99
N ARG A 28 0.02 21.63 -3.95
CA ARG A 28 0.01 20.57 -4.97
C ARG A 28 1.29 20.58 -5.81
N PHE A 29 1.78 21.75 -6.19
CA PHE A 29 3.05 21.86 -6.92
C PHE A 29 4.24 21.39 -6.09
N PHE A 30 4.29 21.75 -4.80
CA PHE A 30 5.32 21.25 -3.88
C PHE A 30 5.34 19.71 -3.82
N LEU A 31 4.19 19.08 -3.64
CA LEU A 31 4.08 17.62 -3.59
C LEU A 31 4.47 16.94 -4.92
N ALA A 32 4.04 17.51 -6.06
CA ALA A 32 4.39 16.97 -7.37
C ALA A 32 5.90 17.09 -7.64
N ILE A 33 6.53 18.20 -7.27
CA ILE A 33 7.98 18.42 -7.40
C ILE A 33 8.76 17.45 -6.51
N GLN A 34 8.29 17.23 -5.28
CA GLN A 34 8.92 16.29 -4.36
C GLN A 34 8.92 14.85 -4.92
N ARG A 35 7.81 14.42 -5.51
CA ARG A 35 7.68 13.09 -6.11
C ARG A 35 8.52 12.92 -7.38
N ALA A 36 8.55 13.96 -8.19
CA ALA A 36 9.24 13.94 -9.49
C ALA A 36 10.75 14.22 -9.40
N GLY A 37 11.25 14.78 -8.28
CA GLY A 37 12.64 15.13 -8.06
C GLY A 37 13.15 16.35 -8.86
N SER A 38 12.34 16.89 -9.79
CA SER A 38 12.70 18.08 -10.57
C SER A 38 11.48 18.86 -11.05
N LEU A 39 11.68 20.19 -11.32
CA LEU A 39 10.63 21.05 -11.88
C LEU A 39 10.15 20.59 -13.26
N SER A 40 11.09 20.11 -14.08
CA SER A 40 10.77 19.64 -15.43
C SER A 40 9.94 18.37 -15.41
N ALA A 41 10.30 17.40 -14.57
CA ALA A 41 9.56 16.15 -14.44
C ALA A 41 8.17 16.35 -13.80
N ALA A 42 8.02 17.32 -12.90
CA ALA A 42 6.74 17.65 -12.28
C ALA A 42 5.76 18.36 -13.23
N ALA A 43 6.27 19.03 -14.26
CA ALA A 43 5.45 19.83 -15.18
C ALA A 43 4.48 18.99 -16.01
N GLY A 44 4.89 17.79 -16.44
CA GLY A 44 4.06 16.87 -17.25
C GLY A 44 2.79 16.44 -16.52
N PRO A 45 2.88 15.80 -15.34
CA PRO A 45 1.71 15.38 -14.56
C PRO A 45 0.76 16.52 -14.16
N LEU A 46 1.30 17.74 -14.02
CA LEU A 46 0.50 18.92 -13.68
C LEU A 46 -0.09 19.63 -14.91
N ALA A 47 0.22 19.18 -16.12
CA ALA A 47 -0.20 19.79 -17.40
C ALA A 47 0.17 21.29 -17.50
N VAL A 48 1.40 21.64 -17.04
CA VAL A 48 1.92 23.01 -17.05
C VAL A 48 3.35 23.05 -17.60
N THR A 49 3.93 24.26 -17.70
CA THR A 49 5.34 24.42 -18.06
C THR A 49 6.26 24.42 -16.82
N GLN A 50 7.54 24.05 -17.01
CA GLN A 50 8.57 24.12 -15.95
C GLN A 50 8.64 25.50 -15.25
N PRO A 51 8.64 26.65 -15.98
CA PRO A 51 8.62 27.97 -15.33
C PRO A 51 7.40 28.18 -14.42
N THR A 52 6.25 27.61 -14.77
CA THR A 52 5.05 27.68 -13.94
C THR A 52 5.25 26.91 -12.64
N CYS A 53 5.82 25.68 -12.67
CA CYS A 53 6.20 24.94 -11.48
C CYS A 53 7.14 25.76 -10.58
N GLY A 54 8.16 26.38 -11.15
CA GLY A 54 9.10 27.22 -10.40
C GLY A 54 8.45 28.43 -9.74
N ARG A 55 7.54 29.13 -10.43
CA ARG A 55 6.80 30.28 -9.86
C ARG A 55 5.90 29.85 -8.71
N ARG A 56 5.16 28.75 -8.85
CA ARG A 56 4.27 28.20 -7.83
C ARG A 56 5.03 27.77 -6.58
N LEU A 57 6.16 27.09 -6.76
CA LEU A 57 7.04 26.74 -5.66
C LEU A 57 7.56 27.99 -4.93
N ALA A 58 8.06 28.98 -5.68
CA ALA A 58 8.55 30.23 -5.10
C ALA A 58 7.44 31.01 -4.35
N ALA A 59 6.20 30.98 -4.85
CA ALA A 59 5.06 31.59 -4.17
C ALA A 59 4.76 30.90 -2.82
N LEU A 60 4.82 29.57 -2.78
CA LEU A 60 4.65 28.81 -1.53
C LEU A 60 5.78 29.12 -0.55
N GLU A 61 7.04 29.06 -0.97
CA GLU A 61 8.21 29.38 -0.14
C GLU A 61 8.13 30.80 0.44
N ALA A 62 7.72 31.76 -0.39
CA ALA A 62 7.51 33.14 0.04
C ALA A 62 6.37 33.28 1.07
N SER A 63 5.22 32.60 0.86
CA SER A 63 4.09 32.64 1.77
C SER A 63 4.40 32.05 3.14
N LEU A 64 5.27 31.03 3.17
CA LEU A 64 5.71 30.36 4.38
C LEU A 64 6.98 30.95 4.99
N SER A 65 7.66 31.88 4.27
CA SER A 65 8.99 32.38 4.64
C SER A 65 9.99 31.24 4.87
N LEU A 66 9.91 30.17 4.11
CA LEU A 66 10.65 28.93 4.27
C LEU A 66 11.11 28.38 2.93
N ARG A 67 12.39 28.02 2.82
CA ARG A 67 12.88 27.26 1.67
C ARG A 67 12.52 25.79 1.84
N LEU A 68 11.93 25.19 0.80
CA LEU A 68 11.44 23.82 0.80
C LEU A 68 12.38 22.86 0.07
N PHE A 69 13.14 23.38 -0.91
CA PHE A 69 14.12 22.59 -1.69
C PHE A 69 15.48 23.26 -1.78
N ASP A 70 16.52 22.43 -1.75
CA ASP A 70 17.86 22.75 -2.18
C ASP A 70 18.09 22.22 -3.60
N ARG A 71 18.86 22.98 -4.38
CA ARG A 71 19.30 22.55 -5.72
C ARG A 71 20.60 21.75 -5.58
N THR A 72 20.58 20.52 -6.09
CA THR A 72 21.76 19.65 -6.17
C THR A 72 22.05 19.29 -7.64
N PRO A 73 23.24 18.78 -7.96
CA PRO A 73 23.53 18.29 -9.32
C PRO A 73 22.56 17.20 -9.79
N GLU A 74 22.01 16.41 -8.84
CA GLU A 74 21.07 15.31 -9.11
C GLU A 74 19.61 15.78 -9.18
N GLY A 75 19.31 17.06 -8.88
CA GLY A 75 17.97 17.61 -8.93
C GLY A 75 17.59 18.43 -7.70
N LEU A 76 16.34 18.33 -7.29
CA LEU A 76 15.79 19.04 -6.11
C LEU A 76 15.70 18.10 -4.91
N ARG A 77 16.29 18.51 -3.80
CA ARG A 77 16.26 17.77 -2.52
C ARG A 77 15.54 18.60 -1.47
N LEU A 78 14.69 17.95 -0.67
CA LEU A 78 14.01 18.63 0.44
C LEU A 78 15.01 19.17 1.46
N THR A 79 14.77 20.42 1.90
CA THR A 79 15.39 20.99 3.11
C THR A 79 14.77 20.36 4.36
N SER A 80 15.33 20.65 5.53
CA SER A 80 14.71 20.28 6.81
C SER A 80 13.28 20.86 6.96
N GLY A 81 13.11 22.12 6.51
CA GLY A 81 11.79 22.76 6.48
C GLY A 81 10.82 22.07 5.51
N GLY A 82 11.30 21.70 4.31
CA GLY A 82 10.51 20.92 3.34
C GLY A 82 10.09 19.55 3.89
N ALA A 83 10.99 18.86 4.57
CA ALA A 83 10.70 17.57 5.18
C ALA A 83 9.64 17.68 6.30
N THR A 84 9.70 18.72 7.13
CA THR A 84 8.69 18.98 8.16
C THR A 84 7.33 19.31 7.55
N LEU A 85 7.29 20.08 6.45
CA LEU A 85 6.05 20.45 5.79
C LEU A 85 5.41 19.26 5.04
N LEU A 86 6.20 18.29 4.58
CA LEU A 86 5.74 17.20 3.72
C LEU A 86 4.57 16.42 4.32
N ALA A 87 4.63 16.10 5.62
CA ALA A 87 3.55 15.38 6.28
C ALA A 87 2.23 16.18 6.27
N ALA A 88 2.28 17.46 6.64
CA ALA A 88 1.10 18.33 6.63
C ALA A 88 0.54 18.55 5.21
N ALA A 89 1.42 18.75 4.22
CA ALA A 89 1.03 18.90 2.82
C ALA A 89 0.34 17.64 2.29
N THR A 90 0.83 16.46 2.64
CA THR A 90 0.23 15.18 2.27
C THR A 90 -1.17 15.05 2.89
N THR A 91 -1.35 15.39 4.16
CA THR A 91 -2.67 15.39 4.82
C THR A 91 -3.65 16.37 4.16
N MET A 92 -3.17 17.55 3.72
CA MET A 92 -4.01 18.49 2.95
C MET A 92 -4.47 17.88 1.62
N GLU A 93 -3.57 17.23 0.88
CA GLU A 93 -3.92 16.55 -0.37
C GLU A 93 -4.95 15.44 -0.14
N GLU A 94 -4.78 14.66 0.91
CA GLU A 94 -5.74 13.62 1.31
C GLU A 94 -7.12 14.22 1.59
N SER A 95 -7.17 15.32 2.34
CA SER A 95 -8.42 16.01 2.67
C SER A 95 -9.09 16.62 1.42
N ALA A 96 -8.31 17.21 0.51
CA ALA A 96 -8.82 17.75 -0.74
C ALA A 96 -9.38 16.66 -1.67
N ASN A 97 -8.68 15.51 -1.74
CA ASN A 97 -9.16 14.35 -2.50
C ASN A 97 -10.43 13.75 -1.87
N ALA A 98 -10.54 13.73 -0.53
CA ALA A 98 -11.73 13.30 0.17
C ALA A 98 -12.93 14.24 -0.14
N LEU A 99 -12.70 15.54 -0.16
CA LEU A 99 -13.73 16.52 -0.54
C LEU A 99 -14.22 16.29 -1.98
N ALA A 100 -13.30 16.13 -2.94
CA ALA A 100 -13.64 15.86 -4.33
C ALA A 100 -14.44 14.55 -4.46
N LEU A 101 -14.03 13.50 -3.74
CA LEU A 101 -14.73 12.22 -3.71
C LEU A 101 -16.15 12.36 -3.15
N ARG A 102 -16.31 13.03 -2.00
CA ARG A 102 -17.64 13.27 -1.40
C ARG A 102 -18.56 14.09 -2.31
N ALA A 103 -18.00 15.02 -3.08
CA ALA A 103 -18.77 15.81 -4.05
C ALA A 103 -19.27 14.98 -5.25
N THR A 104 -18.62 13.86 -5.55
CA THR A 104 -19.00 12.96 -6.67
C THR A 104 -19.92 11.81 -6.25
N VAL A 105 -20.04 11.52 -4.94
CA VAL A 105 -20.91 10.46 -4.42
C VAL A 105 -22.32 11.01 -4.23
N LYS A 106 -23.24 10.58 -5.06
CA LYS A 106 -24.69 10.63 -4.75
C LYS A 106 -25.00 9.47 -3.82
N ASP A 107 -25.76 9.73 -2.76
CA ASP A 107 -26.25 8.69 -1.86
C ASP A 107 -26.97 7.61 -2.68
N GLY A 108 -26.42 6.38 -2.67
CA GLY A 108 -27.00 5.23 -3.37
C GLY A 108 -26.31 4.81 -4.67
N ASP A 109 -25.33 5.55 -5.20
CA ASP A 109 -24.62 5.16 -6.43
C ASP A 109 -23.62 4.02 -6.16
N LEU A 110 -24.00 2.81 -6.59
CA LEU A 110 -23.13 1.62 -6.60
C LEU A 110 -22.38 1.49 -7.94
N GLU A 111 -21.96 2.61 -8.50
CA GLU A 111 -21.26 2.70 -9.78
C GLU A 111 -19.88 3.34 -9.63
N GLY A 112 -19.01 3.08 -10.61
CA GLY A 112 -17.68 3.68 -10.71
C GLY A 112 -16.54 2.74 -10.40
N VAL A 113 -15.34 3.32 -10.20
CA VAL A 113 -14.11 2.56 -10.00
C VAL A 113 -13.85 2.34 -8.52
N VAL A 114 -13.39 1.14 -8.17
CA VAL A 114 -12.82 0.80 -6.86
C VAL A 114 -11.41 0.25 -7.09
N ARG A 115 -10.39 0.95 -6.58
CA ARG A 115 -8.98 0.56 -6.69
C ARG A 115 -8.56 -0.25 -5.48
N ILE A 116 -8.04 -1.47 -5.74
CA ILE A 116 -7.58 -2.37 -4.67
C ILE A 116 -6.07 -2.56 -4.78
N GLY A 117 -5.34 -2.01 -3.81
CA GLY A 117 -3.91 -2.18 -3.68
C GLY A 117 -3.56 -3.49 -2.96
N THR A 118 -2.78 -4.37 -3.58
CA THR A 118 -2.40 -5.65 -2.99
C THR A 118 -1.13 -6.23 -3.59
N SER A 119 -0.61 -7.31 -3.02
CA SER A 119 0.47 -8.07 -3.63
C SER A 119 -0.04 -8.91 -4.81
N GLU A 120 0.83 -9.13 -5.81
CA GLU A 120 0.55 -10.02 -6.95
C GLU A 120 0.05 -11.39 -6.48
N PHE A 121 0.72 -11.95 -5.48
CA PHE A 121 0.33 -13.22 -4.88
C PHE A 121 -1.15 -13.24 -4.46
N PHE A 122 -1.59 -12.23 -3.68
CA PHE A 122 -2.95 -12.21 -3.16
C PHE A 122 -3.97 -11.86 -4.25
N ALA A 123 -3.59 -11.03 -5.23
CA ALA A 123 -4.41 -10.79 -6.40
C ALA A 123 -4.75 -12.11 -7.12
N CYS A 124 -3.75 -12.92 -7.43
CA CYS A 124 -3.92 -14.19 -8.14
C CYS A 124 -4.61 -15.27 -7.28
N SER A 125 -4.25 -15.39 -6.00
CA SER A 125 -4.70 -16.49 -5.16
C SER A 125 -6.09 -16.29 -4.53
N PHE A 126 -6.61 -15.06 -4.56
CA PHE A 126 -7.92 -14.76 -3.95
C PHE A 126 -8.74 -13.76 -4.75
N LEU A 127 -8.22 -12.53 -5.00
CA LEU A 127 -9.07 -11.46 -5.53
C LEU A 127 -9.69 -11.80 -6.88
N VAL A 128 -8.89 -12.31 -7.82
CA VAL A 128 -9.39 -12.64 -9.17
C VAL A 128 -10.57 -13.62 -9.09
N SER A 129 -10.52 -14.61 -8.18
CA SER A 129 -11.61 -15.56 -7.98
C SER A 129 -12.85 -14.96 -7.30
N ALA A 130 -12.68 -13.85 -6.57
CA ALA A 130 -13.77 -13.15 -5.89
C ALA A 130 -14.47 -12.08 -6.77
N LEU A 131 -13.80 -11.60 -7.84
CA LEU A 131 -14.36 -10.57 -8.71
C LEU A 131 -15.67 -10.94 -9.41
N PRO A 132 -15.91 -12.19 -9.86
CA PRO A 132 -17.20 -12.58 -10.43
C PRO A 132 -18.37 -12.29 -9.50
N GLU A 133 -18.24 -12.57 -8.19
CA GLU A 133 -19.28 -12.30 -7.20
C GLU A 133 -19.54 -10.79 -7.05
N VAL A 134 -18.49 -9.97 -7.04
CA VAL A 134 -18.63 -8.51 -7.02
C VAL A 134 -19.34 -8.01 -8.27
N ARG A 135 -18.97 -8.55 -9.44
CA ARG A 135 -19.53 -8.17 -10.73
C ARG A 135 -21.01 -8.54 -10.85
N GLU A 136 -21.38 -9.71 -10.36
CA GLU A 136 -22.78 -10.18 -10.37
C GLU A 136 -23.67 -9.32 -9.48
N LYS A 137 -23.21 -9.03 -8.24
CA LYS A 137 -23.98 -8.24 -7.28
C LYS A 137 -24.02 -6.75 -7.62
N TYR A 138 -22.94 -6.21 -8.18
CA TYR A 138 -22.74 -4.77 -8.39
C TYR A 138 -22.20 -4.50 -9.80
N PRO A 139 -23.01 -4.66 -10.86
CA PRO A 139 -22.57 -4.54 -12.26
C PRO A 139 -22.03 -3.16 -12.65
N GLY A 140 -22.40 -2.09 -11.93
CA GLY A 140 -21.88 -0.74 -12.13
C GLY A 140 -20.48 -0.51 -11.57
N ILE A 141 -19.97 -1.43 -10.71
CA ILE A 141 -18.65 -1.30 -10.12
C ILE A 141 -17.58 -1.91 -11.02
N ARG A 142 -16.54 -1.12 -11.34
CA ARG A 142 -15.30 -1.57 -11.98
C ARG A 142 -14.17 -1.65 -10.96
N VAL A 143 -13.57 -2.82 -10.81
CA VAL A 143 -12.42 -3.01 -9.93
C VAL A 143 -11.13 -2.81 -10.73
N GLU A 144 -10.23 -1.98 -10.21
CA GLU A 144 -8.86 -1.82 -10.69
C GLU A 144 -7.88 -2.36 -9.64
N LEU A 145 -6.99 -3.27 -10.05
CA LEU A 145 -5.94 -3.80 -9.16
C LEU A 145 -4.66 -2.99 -9.31
N VAL A 146 -4.14 -2.54 -8.17
CA VAL A 146 -2.85 -1.87 -8.07
C VAL A 146 -1.89 -2.81 -7.36
N LEU A 147 -0.87 -3.29 -8.09
CA LEU A 147 0.14 -4.15 -7.49
C LEU A 147 1.14 -3.30 -6.72
N ALA A 148 1.05 -3.36 -5.41
CA ALA A 148 1.84 -2.55 -4.50
C ALA A 148 2.38 -3.42 -3.35
N ASN A 149 3.69 -3.41 -3.17
CA ASN A 149 4.36 -4.18 -2.11
C ASN A 149 4.74 -3.32 -0.90
N THR A 150 4.49 -2.01 -0.92
CA THR A 150 4.87 -1.07 0.14
C THR A 150 3.67 -0.40 0.80
N GLU A 151 3.81 0.04 2.07
CA GLU A 151 2.76 0.77 2.81
C GLU A 151 2.57 2.20 2.31
N ALA A 152 3.58 2.76 1.65
CA ALA A 152 3.55 4.12 1.13
C ALA A 152 2.42 4.37 0.11
N ASP A 153 1.99 3.31 -0.59
CA ASP A 153 1.01 3.39 -1.67
C ASP A 153 -0.42 3.68 -1.18
N LEU A 154 -0.74 3.30 0.07
CA LEU A 154 -2.03 3.61 0.71
C LEU A 154 -2.16 5.06 1.12
N LEU A 155 -1.09 5.61 1.70
CA LEU A 155 -1.07 7.01 2.13
C LEU A 155 -1.10 7.97 0.94
N ARG A 156 -0.67 7.51 -0.25
CA ARG A 156 -0.70 8.29 -1.49
C ARG A 156 -2.03 8.22 -2.25
N ARG A 157 -3.04 7.50 -1.72
CA ARG A 157 -4.34 7.27 -2.38
C ARG A 157 -4.23 6.69 -3.80
N GLU A 158 -3.22 5.90 -4.04
CA GLU A 158 -3.12 5.12 -5.28
C GLU A 158 -4.14 3.97 -5.30
N ALA A 159 -4.67 3.61 -4.13
CA ALA A 159 -5.75 2.66 -3.95
C ALA A 159 -6.81 3.15 -2.95
N ASP A 160 -8.07 2.72 -3.15
CA ASP A 160 -9.19 2.98 -2.24
C ASP A 160 -9.19 1.99 -1.06
N ILE A 161 -8.85 0.74 -1.36
CA ILE A 161 -8.73 -0.36 -0.42
C ILE A 161 -7.34 -0.94 -0.56
N ALA A 162 -6.64 -1.23 0.54
CA ALA A 162 -5.44 -2.04 0.47
C ALA A 162 -5.57 -3.31 1.28
N ILE A 163 -4.99 -4.38 0.75
CA ILE A 163 -4.95 -5.67 1.40
C ILE A 163 -3.49 -6.05 1.63
N ARG A 164 -3.17 -6.33 2.91
CA ARG A 164 -1.80 -6.61 3.34
C ARG A 164 -1.77 -7.78 4.31
N PHE A 165 -0.74 -8.61 4.17
CA PHE A 165 -0.44 -9.67 5.11
C PHE A 165 0.74 -9.25 6.00
N ARG A 166 0.54 -9.39 7.31
CA ARG A 166 1.51 -9.05 8.34
C ARG A 166 1.76 -10.25 9.24
N PRO A 167 2.91 -10.35 9.91
CA PRO A 167 3.12 -11.38 10.93
C PRO A 167 2.00 -11.40 11.96
N GLU A 168 1.75 -12.56 12.52
CA GLU A 168 0.78 -12.72 13.61
C GLU A 168 1.11 -11.76 14.76
N GLY A 169 0.09 -11.19 15.38
CA GLY A 169 0.25 -10.20 16.45
C GLY A 169 0.42 -8.75 15.98
N TYR A 170 0.71 -8.52 14.69
CA TYR A 170 0.74 -7.16 14.15
C TYR A 170 -0.68 -6.56 14.15
N ARG A 171 -0.78 -5.31 14.59
CA ARG A 171 -2.00 -4.50 14.43
C ARG A 171 -1.65 -3.23 13.67
N PRO A 172 -2.39 -2.93 12.57
CA PRO A 172 -2.23 -1.64 11.92
C PRO A 172 -2.47 -0.51 12.92
N THR A 173 -1.65 0.53 12.87
CA THR A 173 -1.80 1.68 13.77
C THR A 173 -3.04 2.47 13.35
N PRO A 174 -4.05 2.65 14.23
CA PRO A 174 -5.36 3.17 13.85
C PRO A 174 -5.41 4.70 13.66
N GLU A 175 -4.28 5.40 13.75
CA GLU A 175 -4.28 6.87 13.81
C GLU A 175 -4.73 7.56 12.52
N VAL A 176 -4.65 6.89 11.37
CA VAL A 176 -5.00 7.47 10.05
C VAL A 176 -5.85 6.54 9.18
N LEU A 177 -5.92 5.23 9.48
CA LEU A 177 -6.55 4.24 8.60
C LEU A 177 -7.47 3.29 9.38
N VAL A 178 -8.61 2.94 8.78
CA VAL A 178 -9.50 1.90 9.32
C VAL A 178 -9.02 0.54 8.82
N ALA A 179 -8.77 -0.37 9.76
CA ALA A 179 -8.28 -1.71 9.44
C ALA A 179 -9.31 -2.78 9.85
N GLN A 180 -9.65 -3.66 8.91
CA GLN A 180 -10.48 -4.83 9.15
C GLN A 180 -9.65 -6.10 8.99
N LYS A 181 -9.66 -6.98 10.01
CA LYS A 181 -9.04 -8.30 9.89
C LYS A 181 -9.81 -9.14 8.88
N LEU A 182 -9.11 -9.69 7.87
CA LEU A 182 -9.66 -10.65 6.93
C LEU A 182 -9.62 -12.07 7.50
N GLY A 183 -8.46 -12.48 7.99
CA GLY A 183 -8.20 -13.81 8.52
C GLY A 183 -6.73 -14.15 8.49
N ASP A 184 -6.41 -15.38 8.86
CA ASP A 184 -5.04 -15.85 8.93
C ASP A 184 -4.68 -16.70 7.72
N GLU A 185 -3.43 -16.59 7.27
CA GLU A 185 -2.86 -17.32 6.14
C GLU A 185 -1.67 -18.14 6.64
N PRO A 186 -1.75 -19.48 6.62
CA PRO A 186 -0.64 -20.32 7.02
C PRO A 186 0.44 -20.37 5.93
N PHE A 187 1.70 -20.35 6.36
CA PHE A 187 2.89 -20.55 5.55
C PHE A 187 3.49 -21.92 5.86
N LEU A 188 3.81 -22.68 4.82
CA LEU A 188 4.42 -23.99 4.92
C LEU A 188 5.60 -24.12 3.97
N LEU A 189 6.50 -25.04 4.24
CA LEU A 189 7.53 -25.48 3.31
C LEU A 189 6.90 -26.37 2.25
N TYR A 190 7.21 -26.11 0.99
CA TYR A 190 6.72 -26.87 -0.17
C TYR A 190 7.87 -27.35 -1.05
N GLY A 191 7.63 -28.43 -1.74
CA GLY A 191 8.44 -28.98 -2.81
C GLY A 191 7.57 -29.76 -3.78
N THR A 192 8.19 -30.44 -4.75
CA THR A 192 7.49 -31.29 -5.73
C THR A 192 8.02 -32.71 -5.65
N ASP A 193 7.22 -33.68 -6.13
CA ASP A 193 7.69 -35.08 -6.29
C ASP A 193 8.90 -35.15 -7.23
N ALA A 194 8.98 -34.29 -8.23
CA ALA A 194 10.12 -34.22 -9.14
C ALA A 194 11.43 -33.85 -8.41
N TYR A 195 11.37 -32.90 -7.49
CA TYR A 195 12.51 -32.56 -6.63
C TYR A 195 12.84 -33.71 -5.70
N LEU A 196 11.84 -34.28 -5.03
CA LEU A 196 12.00 -35.34 -4.03
C LEU A 196 12.56 -36.67 -4.59
N ARG A 197 12.34 -36.91 -5.89
CA ARG A 197 13.02 -38.06 -6.56
C ARG A 197 14.51 -37.88 -6.75
N ARG A 198 14.97 -36.61 -6.86
CA ARG A 198 16.43 -36.32 -6.99
C ARG A 198 17.11 -36.20 -5.64
N ARG A 199 16.37 -35.74 -4.64
CA ARG A 199 16.88 -35.48 -3.30
C ARG A 199 15.78 -35.79 -2.28
N ALA A 200 16.05 -36.74 -1.38
CA ALA A 200 15.06 -37.17 -0.39
C ALA A 200 14.43 -35.98 0.37
N ALA A 201 13.25 -36.19 0.88
CA ALA A 201 12.60 -35.16 1.72
C ALA A 201 13.48 -34.86 2.94
N PRO A 202 13.48 -33.60 3.42
CA PRO A 202 14.22 -33.25 4.61
C PRO A 202 13.71 -34.04 5.81
N SER A 203 14.62 -34.64 6.57
CA SER A 203 14.30 -35.37 7.80
C SER A 203 13.80 -34.41 8.90
N ASP A 204 14.34 -33.21 8.92
CA ASP A 204 13.85 -32.08 9.72
C ASP A 204 13.59 -30.87 8.79
N PRO A 205 12.32 -30.45 8.63
CA PRO A 205 12.01 -29.27 7.83
C PRO A 205 12.68 -27.97 8.29
N ALA A 206 13.13 -27.91 9.53
CA ALA A 206 13.83 -26.75 10.07
C ALA A 206 15.33 -26.73 9.74
N VAL A 207 15.86 -27.77 9.08
CA VAL A 207 17.28 -27.90 8.71
C VAL A 207 17.41 -28.31 7.24
N LEU A 208 17.72 -27.36 6.38
CA LEU A 208 17.74 -27.54 4.92
C LEU A 208 19.15 -27.38 4.32
N ALA A 209 20.21 -27.54 5.12
CA ALA A 209 21.60 -27.33 4.70
C ALA A 209 21.99 -28.12 3.43
N ASP A 210 21.45 -29.34 3.27
CA ASP A 210 21.76 -30.23 2.13
C ASP A 210 20.75 -30.04 0.96
N HIS A 211 19.88 -29.03 1.03
CA HIS A 211 18.84 -28.79 0.03
C HIS A 211 19.11 -27.55 -0.82
N GLU A 212 18.52 -27.56 -2.00
CA GLU A 212 18.37 -26.40 -2.86
C GLU A 212 17.10 -25.65 -2.47
N VAL A 213 17.19 -24.34 -2.31
CA VAL A 213 16.06 -23.52 -1.87
C VAL A 213 15.78 -22.34 -2.80
N VAL A 214 14.49 -22.05 -2.95
CA VAL A 214 13.98 -20.84 -3.58
C VAL A 214 13.57 -19.88 -2.49
N VAL A 215 14.11 -18.65 -2.52
CA VAL A 215 13.82 -17.63 -1.51
C VAL A 215 13.05 -16.47 -2.10
N PHE A 216 12.10 -15.92 -1.35
CA PHE A 216 11.50 -14.63 -1.64
C PHE A 216 12.36 -13.54 -1.01
N SER A 217 12.80 -12.56 -1.83
CA SER A 217 13.74 -11.52 -1.40
C SER A 217 13.09 -10.43 -0.51
N GLY A 218 11.76 -10.38 -0.43
CA GLY A 218 11.04 -9.45 0.43
C GLY A 218 10.78 -9.99 1.84
N ARG A 219 10.26 -9.13 2.72
CA ARG A 219 9.84 -9.55 4.07
C ARG A 219 8.44 -10.17 4.02
N HIS A 220 8.27 -11.25 4.77
CA HIS A 220 7.00 -11.97 4.91
C HIS A 220 6.91 -12.64 6.29
N PRO A 221 5.72 -13.13 6.72
CA PRO A 221 5.53 -13.72 8.04
C PRO A 221 6.51 -14.84 8.42
N ALA A 222 6.96 -15.63 7.44
CA ALA A 222 7.90 -16.72 7.67
C ALA A 222 9.38 -16.33 7.50
N SER A 223 9.73 -15.05 7.32
CA SER A 223 11.12 -14.63 7.03
C SER A 223 12.13 -15.09 8.10
N GLU A 224 11.77 -14.99 9.37
CA GLU A 224 12.64 -15.42 10.46
C GLU A 224 12.84 -16.94 10.49
N TRP A 225 11.78 -17.69 10.21
CA TRP A 225 11.88 -19.14 10.09
C TRP A 225 12.79 -19.54 8.91
N CYS A 226 12.57 -18.93 7.73
CA CYS A 226 13.41 -19.15 6.55
C CYS A 226 14.90 -18.84 6.83
N ALA A 227 15.19 -17.73 7.50
CA ALA A 227 16.57 -17.35 7.84
C ALA A 227 17.28 -18.39 8.71
N ARG A 228 16.55 -19.13 9.54
CA ARG A 228 17.11 -20.24 10.35
C ARG A 228 17.20 -21.53 9.55
N ALA A 229 16.08 -21.96 8.95
CA ALA A 229 15.97 -23.24 8.27
C ALA A 229 16.85 -23.35 7.01
N PHE A 230 17.05 -22.25 6.30
CA PHE A 230 17.85 -22.20 5.06
C PHE A 230 19.33 -21.95 5.31
N ARG A 231 19.77 -21.95 6.57
CA ARG A 231 21.18 -21.76 6.88
C ARG A 231 22.00 -22.94 6.32
N GLY A 232 22.97 -22.63 5.45
CA GLY A 232 23.77 -23.59 4.74
C GLY A 232 23.13 -24.21 3.51
N ALA A 233 21.86 -23.98 3.24
CA ALA A 233 21.19 -24.40 2.02
C ALA A 233 21.75 -23.71 0.78
N THR A 234 21.66 -24.37 -0.38
CA THR A 234 22.03 -23.77 -1.65
C THR A 234 20.86 -22.94 -2.19
N VAL A 235 20.99 -21.61 -2.18
CA VAL A 235 19.98 -20.73 -2.77
C VAL A 235 20.11 -20.78 -4.30
N VAL A 236 19.15 -21.42 -4.97
CA VAL A 236 19.14 -21.55 -6.44
C VAL A 236 18.35 -20.44 -7.15
N LEU A 237 17.47 -19.77 -6.41
CA LEU A 237 16.75 -18.60 -6.91
C LEU A 237 16.39 -17.68 -5.74
N SER A 238 16.62 -16.36 -5.95
CA SER A 238 16.05 -15.30 -5.14
C SER A 238 15.00 -14.56 -5.97
N ALA A 239 13.72 -14.67 -5.59
CA ALA A 239 12.59 -14.16 -6.35
C ALA A 239 12.03 -12.85 -5.75
N PRO A 240 11.68 -11.85 -6.55
CA PRO A 240 11.15 -10.58 -6.06
C PRO A 240 9.65 -10.66 -5.68
N SER A 241 8.93 -11.72 -6.06
CA SER A 241 7.54 -11.95 -5.69
C SER A 241 7.30 -13.38 -5.20
N MET A 242 6.30 -13.55 -4.33
CA MET A 242 5.85 -14.87 -3.86
C MET A 242 5.27 -15.70 -5.00
N GLN A 243 4.67 -15.06 -6.00
CA GLN A 243 4.14 -15.74 -7.17
C GLN A 243 5.26 -16.38 -7.99
N VAL A 244 6.34 -15.64 -8.24
CA VAL A 244 7.53 -16.15 -8.94
C VAL A 244 8.21 -17.25 -8.12
N ALA A 245 8.35 -17.08 -6.80
CA ALA A 245 8.90 -18.10 -5.93
C ALA A 245 8.10 -19.42 -6.00
N GLY A 246 6.78 -19.33 -5.87
CA GLY A 246 5.87 -20.47 -5.97
C GLY A 246 5.96 -21.18 -7.32
N ALA A 247 5.96 -20.42 -8.42
CA ALA A 247 6.11 -20.97 -9.77
C ALA A 247 7.45 -21.71 -9.92
N ALA A 248 8.55 -21.16 -9.40
CA ALA A 248 9.86 -21.82 -9.43
C ALA A 248 9.88 -23.11 -8.61
N ILE A 249 9.30 -23.11 -7.41
CA ILE A 249 9.17 -24.33 -6.59
C ILE A 249 8.35 -25.38 -7.35
N ALA A 250 7.27 -24.99 -8.04
CA ALA A 250 6.41 -25.89 -8.79
C ALA A 250 7.10 -26.57 -9.98
N THR A 251 8.17 -25.98 -10.54
CA THR A 251 9.03 -26.66 -11.54
C THR A 251 9.95 -27.71 -10.96
N GLY A 252 10.04 -27.82 -9.63
CA GLY A 252 10.97 -28.70 -8.93
C GLY A 252 12.38 -28.15 -8.84
N LEU A 253 12.56 -26.84 -8.97
CA LEU A 253 13.86 -26.17 -8.88
C LEU A 253 14.49 -26.30 -7.49
N GLY A 254 13.66 -26.26 -6.43
CA GLY A 254 14.08 -26.34 -5.05
C GLY A 254 12.90 -26.36 -4.09
N LEU A 255 13.21 -26.34 -2.80
CA LEU A 255 12.23 -26.18 -1.71
C LEU A 255 11.99 -24.71 -1.43
N GLY A 256 10.83 -24.35 -0.91
CA GLY A 256 10.57 -22.96 -0.51
C GLY A 256 9.33 -22.81 0.35
N VAL A 257 9.26 -21.69 1.07
CA VAL A 257 8.11 -21.37 1.92
C VAL A 257 7.19 -20.39 1.21
N ILE A 258 5.95 -20.82 1.04
CA ILE A 258 4.89 -20.00 0.46
C ILE A 258 3.60 -20.12 1.27
N PRO A 259 2.66 -19.17 1.13
CA PRO A 259 1.34 -19.28 1.74
C PRO A 259 0.54 -20.45 1.17
N SER A 260 -0.29 -21.07 2.01
CA SER A 260 -1.08 -22.25 1.61
C SER A 260 -2.05 -21.95 0.47
N ARG A 261 -2.58 -20.74 0.42
CA ARG A 261 -3.50 -20.28 -0.63
C ARG A 261 -2.82 -20.22 -1.99
N ALA A 262 -1.53 -19.86 -2.05
CA ALA A 262 -0.74 -19.92 -3.30
C ALA A 262 -0.54 -21.35 -3.79
N ALA A 263 -0.24 -22.24 -2.85
CA ALA A 263 -0.01 -23.65 -3.18
C ALA A 263 -1.25 -24.32 -3.81
N ARG A 264 -2.47 -23.89 -3.44
CA ARG A 264 -3.71 -24.41 -4.03
C ARG A 264 -3.81 -24.16 -5.55
N LEU A 265 -3.15 -23.10 -6.04
CA LEU A 265 -3.11 -22.81 -7.49
C LEU A 265 -2.04 -23.63 -8.23
N MET A 266 -1.26 -24.42 -7.51
CA MET A 266 -0.10 -25.15 -8.02
C MET A 266 -0.21 -26.62 -7.61
N PRO A 267 -0.98 -27.46 -8.37
CA PRO A 267 -1.39 -28.80 -7.93
C PRO A 267 -0.23 -29.79 -7.73
N HIS A 268 0.97 -29.46 -8.21
CA HIS A 268 2.16 -30.32 -8.06
C HIS A 268 2.95 -30.05 -6.77
N LEU A 269 2.55 -29.04 -6.00
CA LEU A 269 3.20 -28.71 -4.74
C LEU A 269 2.67 -29.60 -3.62
N ARG A 270 3.64 -30.14 -2.86
CA ARG A 270 3.38 -30.93 -1.66
C ARG A 270 3.89 -30.20 -0.42
N PRO A 271 3.10 -30.12 0.64
CA PRO A 271 3.58 -29.60 1.92
C PRO A 271 4.60 -30.59 2.53
N LEU A 272 5.72 -30.07 2.98
CA LEU A 272 6.83 -30.82 3.58
C LEU A 272 7.05 -30.45 5.04
N SER A 273 6.22 -29.57 5.60
CA SER A 273 6.30 -29.18 7.01
C SER A 273 4.89 -28.95 7.58
N PRO A 274 4.74 -28.92 8.90
CA PRO A 274 3.60 -28.24 9.53
C PRO A 274 3.64 -26.75 9.20
N VAL A 275 2.65 -25.99 9.70
CA VAL A 275 2.65 -24.53 9.56
C VAL A 275 3.87 -23.93 10.25
N VAL A 276 4.71 -23.25 9.49
CA VAL A 276 5.97 -22.65 9.97
C VAL A 276 5.82 -21.22 10.43
N ALA A 277 4.79 -20.56 9.93
CA ALA A 277 4.37 -19.21 10.34
C ALA A 277 2.92 -18.94 9.94
N ARG A 278 2.33 -17.90 10.54
CA ARG A 278 1.02 -17.38 10.15
C ARG A 278 1.15 -15.91 9.80
N GLY A 279 0.52 -15.52 8.70
CA GLY A 279 0.31 -14.13 8.37
C GLY A 279 -1.14 -13.77 8.63
N THR A 280 -1.40 -12.58 9.19
CA THR A 280 -2.74 -12.05 9.31
C THR A 280 -3.01 -11.10 8.14
N GLY A 281 -4.08 -11.37 7.39
CA GLY A 281 -4.58 -10.49 6.33
C GLY A 281 -5.37 -9.34 6.93
N TRP A 282 -5.04 -8.13 6.50
CA TRP A 282 -5.73 -6.91 6.86
C TRP A 282 -6.22 -6.20 5.61
N MET A 283 -7.46 -5.79 5.63
CA MET A 283 -8.03 -4.85 4.68
C MET A 283 -8.01 -3.47 5.32
N VAL A 284 -7.40 -2.51 4.65
CA VAL A 284 -7.16 -1.17 5.19
C VAL A 284 -7.77 -0.16 4.23
N VAL A 285 -8.46 0.82 4.78
CA VAL A 285 -9.15 1.86 4.03
C VAL A 285 -9.05 3.19 4.77
N HIS A 286 -8.99 4.30 4.02
CA HIS A 286 -9.06 5.62 4.64
C HIS A 286 -10.45 5.82 5.29
N PRO A 287 -10.58 6.43 6.49
CA PRO A 287 -11.87 6.64 7.16
C PRO A 287 -12.94 7.26 6.26
N ASP A 288 -12.57 8.25 5.47
CA ASP A 288 -13.48 8.94 4.55
C ASP A 288 -14.04 8.03 3.45
N LEU A 289 -13.26 7.03 3.02
CA LEU A 289 -13.65 6.08 1.98
C LEU A 289 -14.53 4.94 2.52
N GLN A 290 -14.45 4.66 3.83
CA GLN A 290 -15.24 3.60 4.46
C GLN A 290 -16.75 3.82 4.30
N GLN A 291 -17.20 5.08 4.22
CA GLN A 291 -18.60 5.44 4.08
C GLN A 291 -19.07 5.53 2.62
N VAL A 292 -18.16 5.40 1.65
CA VAL A 292 -18.49 5.44 0.22
C VAL A 292 -19.18 4.13 -0.16
N PRO A 293 -20.46 4.15 -0.62
CA PRO A 293 -21.26 2.93 -0.80
C PRO A 293 -20.59 1.87 -1.66
N ARG A 294 -20.04 2.25 -2.84
CA ARG A 294 -19.34 1.31 -3.74
C ARG A 294 -18.12 0.65 -3.09
N ILE A 295 -17.38 1.39 -2.26
CA ILE A 295 -16.20 0.85 -1.56
C ILE A 295 -16.65 -0.09 -0.45
N ARG A 296 -17.68 0.30 0.32
CA ARG A 296 -18.23 -0.50 1.41
C ARG A 296 -18.72 -1.86 0.95
N VAL A 297 -19.52 -1.93 -0.13
CA VAL A 297 -20.05 -3.20 -0.63
C VAL A 297 -18.95 -4.13 -1.14
N VAL A 298 -17.87 -3.59 -1.72
CA VAL A 298 -16.70 -4.37 -2.14
C VAL A 298 -15.98 -4.92 -0.90
N ILE A 299 -15.74 -4.09 0.13
CA ILE A 299 -15.13 -4.53 1.39
C ILE A 299 -15.91 -5.69 2.00
N ASP A 300 -17.24 -5.51 2.15
CA ASP A 300 -18.10 -6.49 2.80
C ASP A 300 -18.14 -7.82 2.01
N THR A 301 -18.20 -7.74 0.67
CA THR A 301 -18.19 -8.93 -0.21
C THR A 301 -16.87 -9.69 -0.10
N LEU A 302 -15.74 -9.00 -0.22
CA LEU A 302 -14.42 -9.63 -0.12
C LEU A 302 -14.16 -10.23 1.27
N ALA A 303 -14.55 -9.53 2.34
CA ALA A 303 -14.39 -10.02 3.69
C ALA A 303 -15.26 -11.25 3.97
N ALA A 304 -16.49 -11.28 3.48
CA ALA A 304 -17.39 -12.43 3.61
C ALA A 304 -16.82 -13.66 2.89
N ARG A 305 -16.37 -13.48 1.64
CA ARG A 305 -15.78 -14.55 0.84
C ARG A 305 -14.49 -15.09 1.45
N PHE A 306 -13.60 -14.21 1.92
CA PHE A 306 -12.36 -14.66 2.56
C PHE A 306 -12.62 -15.54 3.78
N ARG A 307 -13.60 -15.16 4.61
CA ARG A 307 -14.02 -15.98 5.77
C ARG A 307 -14.63 -17.32 5.37
N ALA A 308 -15.37 -17.36 4.26
CA ALA A 308 -15.97 -18.60 3.76
C ALA A 308 -14.91 -19.60 3.25
N GLU A 309 -13.85 -19.11 2.62
CA GLU A 309 -12.74 -19.96 2.12
C GLU A 309 -11.76 -20.40 3.23
N GLY A 310 -11.75 -19.74 4.38
CA GLY A 310 -10.88 -20.06 5.51
C GLY A 310 -11.43 -21.14 6.46
N LYS A 311 -12.68 -21.59 6.20
CA LYS A 311 -13.30 -22.74 6.88
C LYS A 311 -13.05 -24.02 6.10
#